data_0a687c6aa1a96bc9983bea279edf65f3
#
_entry.id   0a687c6aa1a96bc9983bea279edf65f3
#
_cell.length_a   1.000
_cell.length_b   1.000
_cell.length_c   1.000
_cell.angle_alpha   90.00
_cell.angle_beta   90.00
_cell.angle_gamma   90.00
#
_symmetry.space_group_name_H-M   'P 1'
#
loop_
_entity.id
_entity.type
_entity.pdbx_description
1 polymer ?
#
loop_
_entity_poly.entity_id
_entity_poly.type
_entity_poly.pdbx_seq_one_letter_code
_entity_poly.pdbx_strand_id
1 'polypeptide(L)'
;MGFLKRILRSGAGDDTHRGVPTGSFEALTDDELQTHMGIDTYGVFDLTDAVRPSYDLQVVPRQGFRFDEYVDESNGSRTPVIMAAATRHVLMDLFLEMIEPLGAVVDVVLETSHRAGDHHEDMYREHIDMPVLKSILLEHEDVLLNDGCAGIAVINPAKRQEVQLDEHKLLIAYGQPLDQFQQILIDNDVYPDDEMQFITEAEHVHSSSERLFDEFNVLKHRLGIDGEELAGSW
;
A
#
# COMPACT_ATOMS: atom_id res chain seq x y z
N MET A 1 -8.01 -15.37 -0.60
CA MET A 1 -8.15 -14.19 0.30
C MET A 1 -7.14 -14.33 1.41
N GLY A 2 -6.11 -13.47 1.43
CA GLY A 2 -5.16 -13.43 2.54
C GLY A 2 -5.92 -13.24 3.85
N PHE A 3 -5.54 -13.97 4.89
CA PHE A 3 -6.25 -14.00 6.18
C PHE A 3 -6.36 -12.58 6.77
N LEU A 4 -5.34 -11.75 6.59
CA LEU A 4 -5.25 -10.40 7.14
C LEU A 4 -6.04 -9.36 6.33
N LYS A 5 -6.19 -9.52 5.01
CA LYS A 5 -6.94 -8.57 4.17
C LYS A 5 -8.46 -8.66 4.22
N ARG A 6 -9.00 -9.81 4.58
CA ARG A 6 -10.42 -9.90 4.94
C ARG A 6 -10.79 -8.92 6.04
N ILE A 7 -9.81 -8.52 6.72
CA ILE A 7 -9.79 -7.74 7.92
C ILE A 7 -9.81 -6.20 7.63
N LEU A 8 -9.05 -5.69 6.66
CA LEU A 8 -8.98 -4.25 6.35
C LEU A 8 -10.21 -3.67 5.64
N ARG A 9 -11.07 -4.51 5.10
CA ARG A 9 -12.32 -4.10 4.44
C ARG A 9 -13.41 -3.56 5.35
N SER A 10 -13.30 -3.74 6.66
CA SER A 10 -14.33 -3.29 7.62
C SER A 10 -14.08 -1.88 8.17
N GLY A 11 -12.94 -1.27 7.91
CA GLY A 11 -12.57 0.04 8.46
C GLY A 11 -12.96 1.25 7.59
N ALA A 12 -13.42 1.04 6.35
CA ALA A 12 -14.02 2.12 5.57
C ALA A 12 -15.45 2.34 6.08
N GLY A 13 -15.62 3.36 6.93
CA GLY A 13 -16.89 3.73 7.52
C GLY A 13 -17.98 3.91 6.47
N ASP A 14 -19.10 3.26 6.71
CA ASP A 14 -20.38 3.49 6.05
C ASP A 14 -20.85 4.91 6.37
N ASP A 15 -20.48 5.88 5.53
CA ASP A 15 -20.95 7.26 5.59
C ASP A 15 -22.37 7.33 5.04
N THR A 16 -23.34 7.07 5.93
CA THR A 16 -24.73 7.45 5.71
C THR A 16 -24.85 8.96 5.62
N HIS A 17 -25.14 9.44 4.43
CA HIS A 17 -25.65 10.76 4.04
C HIS A 17 -26.02 11.72 5.19
N ARG A 18 -25.10 12.66 5.47
CA ARG A 18 -25.44 13.98 6.02
C ARG A 18 -24.51 15.02 5.40
N GLY A 19 -25.06 15.82 4.49
CA GLY A 19 -24.49 17.07 3.98
C GLY A 19 -23.04 16.92 3.53
N VAL A 20 -22.83 16.57 2.26
CA VAL A 20 -21.50 16.41 1.67
C VAL A 20 -20.69 17.67 2.00
N PRO A 21 -19.61 17.61 2.80
CA PRO A 21 -18.61 18.66 2.76
C PRO A 21 -18.10 18.68 1.33
N THR A 22 -18.13 19.82 0.67
CA THR A 22 -17.48 20.02 -0.62
C THR A 22 -16.02 19.62 -0.44
N GLY A 23 -15.57 18.56 -1.13
CA GLY A 23 -14.19 18.09 -1.05
C GLY A 23 -13.22 19.24 -1.40
N SER A 24 -12.02 19.22 -0.89
CA SER A 24 -11.02 20.29 -1.10
C SER A 24 -10.70 20.49 -2.59
N PHE A 25 -10.98 19.48 -3.43
CA PHE A 25 -10.76 19.48 -4.87
C PHE A 25 -11.94 20.01 -5.69
N GLU A 26 -13.18 20.03 -5.16
CA GLU A 26 -14.38 20.35 -5.95
C GLU A 26 -14.45 21.80 -6.47
N ALA A 27 -13.78 22.72 -5.79
CA ALA A 27 -13.79 24.13 -6.15
C ALA A 27 -12.62 24.55 -7.03
N LEU A 28 -11.71 23.63 -7.39
CA LEU A 28 -10.50 23.93 -8.15
C LEU A 28 -10.78 24.06 -9.63
N THR A 29 -10.08 25.00 -10.26
CA THR A 29 -9.95 25.03 -11.72
C THR A 29 -9.01 23.92 -12.18
N ASP A 30 -9.09 23.55 -13.46
CA ASP A 30 -8.20 22.54 -14.05
C ASP A 30 -6.71 22.91 -13.88
N ASP A 31 -6.36 24.20 -13.99
CA ASP A 31 -4.99 24.69 -13.82
C ASP A 31 -4.51 24.57 -12.36
N GLU A 32 -5.38 24.84 -11.39
CA GLU A 32 -5.07 24.67 -9.95
C GLU A 32 -4.90 23.20 -9.60
N LEU A 33 -5.78 22.34 -10.10
CA LEU A 33 -5.68 20.89 -9.92
C LEU A 33 -4.38 20.36 -10.53
N GLN A 34 -4.07 20.74 -11.78
CA GLN A 34 -2.83 20.32 -12.44
C GLN A 34 -1.58 20.80 -11.68
N THR A 35 -1.61 22.04 -11.16
CA THR A 35 -0.52 22.59 -10.36
C THR A 35 -0.35 21.78 -9.07
N HIS A 36 -1.44 21.48 -8.36
CA HIS A 36 -1.42 20.68 -7.14
C HIS A 36 -0.89 19.27 -7.39
N MET A 37 -1.35 18.62 -8.46
CA MET A 37 -0.89 17.28 -8.84
C MET A 37 0.62 17.24 -9.18
N GLY A 38 1.21 18.37 -9.56
CA GLY A 38 2.64 18.52 -9.80
C GLY A 38 3.50 18.71 -8.53
N ILE A 39 2.88 18.86 -7.34
CA ILE A 39 3.61 19.03 -6.08
C ILE A 39 3.89 17.64 -5.49
N ASP A 40 5.14 17.25 -5.48
CA ASP A 40 5.60 15.97 -4.95
C ASP A 40 6.48 16.08 -3.69
N THR A 41 6.98 17.29 -3.39
CA THR A 41 7.93 17.54 -2.29
C THR A 41 7.29 18.32 -1.15
N TYR A 42 7.33 17.76 0.06
CA TYR A 42 6.82 18.34 1.30
C TYR A 42 7.97 18.45 2.33
N GLY A 43 8.64 19.58 2.35
CA GLY A 43 9.84 19.78 3.16
C GLY A 43 11.02 18.92 2.68
N VAL A 44 11.33 17.86 3.43
CA VAL A 44 12.37 16.86 3.08
C VAL A 44 11.77 15.52 2.62
N PHE A 45 10.47 15.45 2.49
CA PHE A 45 9.74 14.24 2.12
C PHE A 45 9.25 14.35 0.67
N ASP A 46 9.66 13.41 -0.17
CA ASP A 46 9.23 13.32 -1.56
C ASP A 46 8.23 12.17 -1.71
N LEU A 47 7.04 12.49 -2.19
CA LEU A 47 6.02 11.53 -2.60
C LEU A 47 6.39 10.87 -3.93
N THR A 48 5.85 9.69 -4.15
CA THR A 48 5.76 9.07 -5.48
C THR A 48 4.65 9.74 -6.29
N ASP A 49 4.47 9.35 -7.56
CA ASP A 49 3.38 9.89 -8.38
C ASP A 49 2.01 9.27 -8.09
N ALA A 50 1.96 8.23 -7.26
CA ALA A 50 0.76 7.44 -6.98
C ALA A 50 -0.36 8.21 -6.28
N VAL A 51 -0.03 9.14 -5.39
CA VAL A 51 -1.02 9.79 -4.52
C VAL A 51 -0.65 11.24 -4.23
N ARG A 52 -1.65 12.10 -4.07
CA ARG A 52 -1.50 13.48 -3.59
C ARG A 52 -2.45 13.74 -2.43
N PRO A 53 -2.01 14.50 -1.40
CA PRO A 53 -2.85 14.87 -0.26
C PRO A 53 -3.94 15.84 -0.68
N SER A 54 -4.89 16.11 0.22
CA SER A 54 -5.92 17.12 0.03
C SER A 54 -5.34 18.49 -0.35
N TYR A 55 -6.08 19.28 -1.13
CA TYR A 55 -5.62 20.58 -1.58
C TYR A 55 -5.33 21.54 -0.41
N ASP A 56 -6.11 21.46 0.65
CA ASP A 56 -5.97 22.23 1.89
C ASP A 56 -4.96 21.64 2.89
N LEU A 57 -4.23 20.56 2.50
CA LEU A 57 -3.21 19.88 3.30
C LEU A 57 -3.69 19.51 4.71
N GLN A 58 -4.85 18.86 4.81
CA GLN A 58 -5.36 18.33 6.08
C GLN A 58 -4.34 17.41 6.76
N VAL A 59 -3.62 16.63 5.97
CA VAL A 59 -2.44 15.89 6.39
C VAL A 59 -1.24 16.31 5.54
N VAL A 60 -0.15 16.73 6.19
CA VAL A 60 1.12 17.03 5.51
C VAL A 60 1.96 15.76 5.47
N PRO A 61 2.29 15.23 4.28
CA PRO A 61 3.11 14.04 4.15
C PRO A 61 4.49 14.22 4.80
N ARG A 62 4.93 13.20 5.56
CA ARG A 62 6.23 13.18 6.22
C ARG A 62 6.70 11.74 6.47
N GLN A 63 8.01 11.58 6.66
CA GLN A 63 8.62 10.30 6.98
C GLN A 63 8.46 9.97 8.47
N GLY A 64 8.18 8.68 8.75
CA GLY A 64 8.06 8.17 10.10
C GLY A 64 7.22 6.90 10.13
N PHE A 65 7.07 6.31 11.32
CA PHE A 65 6.16 5.21 11.55
C PHE A 65 5.48 5.31 12.89
N ARG A 66 4.32 4.67 13.03
CA ARG A 66 3.66 4.44 14.32
C ARG A 66 3.22 2.99 14.47
N PHE A 67 3.06 2.58 15.71
CA PHE A 67 2.40 1.34 16.05
C PHE A 67 0.89 1.52 16.04
N ASP A 68 0.20 0.49 15.59
CA ASP A 68 -1.25 0.43 15.59
C ASP A 68 -1.72 -0.99 15.88
N GLU A 69 -3.01 -1.18 16.04
CA GLU A 69 -3.59 -2.49 16.27
C GLU A 69 -4.80 -2.67 15.35
N TYR A 70 -4.69 -3.69 14.52
CA TYR A 70 -5.82 -4.08 13.71
C TYR A 70 -6.78 -4.97 14.52
N VAL A 71 -8.06 -4.64 14.51
CA VAL A 71 -9.12 -5.40 15.17
C VAL A 71 -10.03 -6.05 14.14
N ASP A 72 -10.05 -7.38 14.08
CA ASP A 72 -11.00 -8.11 13.24
C ASP A 72 -12.40 -8.05 13.86
N GLU A 73 -13.30 -7.30 13.25
CA GLU A 73 -14.67 -7.12 13.75
C GLU A 73 -15.49 -8.41 13.78
N SER A 74 -15.13 -9.42 12.96
CA SER A 74 -15.86 -10.67 12.88
C SER A 74 -15.64 -11.58 14.09
N ASN A 75 -14.48 -11.52 14.72
CA ASN A 75 -14.07 -12.41 15.81
C ASN A 75 -13.39 -11.70 16.99
N GLY A 76 -13.15 -10.38 16.88
CA GLY A 76 -12.51 -9.55 17.90
C GLY A 76 -11.01 -9.82 18.08
N SER A 77 -10.38 -10.57 17.15
CA SER A 77 -8.93 -10.78 17.21
C SER A 77 -8.18 -9.48 16.93
N ARG A 78 -7.03 -9.31 17.62
CA ARG A 78 -6.19 -8.13 17.51
C ARG A 78 -4.84 -8.53 16.95
N THR A 79 -4.42 -7.81 15.91
CA THR A 79 -3.13 -8.01 15.26
C THR A 79 -2.33 -6.71 15.37
N PRO A 80 -1.16 -6.73 16.01
CA PRO A 80 -0.30 -5.55 16.05
C PRO A 80 0.22 -5.23 14.66
N VAL A 81 0.33 -3.92 14.39
CA VAL A 81 0.70 -3.37 13.09
C VAL A 81 1.75 -2.28 13.28
N ILE A 82 2.71 -2.21 12.37
CA ILE A 82 3.50 -1.00 12.12
C ILE A 82 3.03 -0.41 10.80
N MET A 83 2.68 0.88 10.81
CA MET A 83 2.42 1.66 9.60
C MET A 83 3.54 2.68 9.44
N ALA A 84 4.14 2.75 8.25
CA ALA A 84 5.25 3.64 7.96
C ALA A 84 5.07 4.36 6.62
N ALA A 85 5.52 5.62 6.57
CA ALA A 85 5.72 6.37 5.35
C ALA A 85 7.20 6.70 5.20
N ALA A 86 7.76 6.45 4.03
CA ALA A 86 9.14 6.75 3.69
C ALA A 86 9.20 7.57 2.40
N THR A 87 10.21 8.46 2.28
CA THR A 87 10.43 9.24 1.07
C THR A 87 10.67 8.31 -0.13
N ARG A 88 10.21 8.72 -1.33
CA ARG A 88 10.27 7.90 -2.57
C ARG A 88 11.65 7.28 -2.84
N HIS A 89 12.71 7.99 -2.48
CA HIS A 89 14.10 7.59 -2.80
C HIS A 89 14.60 6.35 -2.04
N VAL A 90 13.98 6.01 -0.91
CA VAL A 90 14.34 4.84 -0.10
C VAL A 90 13.21 3.81 -0.04
N LEU A 91 12.02 4.15 -0.54
CA LEU A 91 10.81 3.38 -0.31
C LEU A 91 10.91 1.95 -0.85
N MET A 92 11.44 1.76 -2.07
CA MET A 92 11.57 0.43 -2.66
C MET A 92 12.63 -0.41 -1.95
N ASP A 93 13.81 0.15 -1.68
CA ASP A 93 14.87 -0.54 -0.95
C ASP A 93 14.39 -0.95 0.44
N LEU A 94 13.69 -0.06 1.14
CA LEU A 94 13.12 -0.31 2.45
C LEU A 94 12.05 -1.43 2.41
N PHE A 95 11.17 -1.42 1.40
CA PHE A 95 10.20 -2.50 1.21
C PHE A 95 10.90 -3.85 1.02
N LEU A 96 11.95 -3.89 0.17
CA LEU A 96 12.73 -5.10 -0.08
C LEU A 96 13.49 -5.60 1.16
N GLU A 97 13.93 -4.72 2.04
CA GLU A 97 14.51 -5.10 3.33
C GLU A 97 13.44 -5.61 4.29
N MET A 98 12.29 -4.95 4.36
CA MET A 98 11.19 -5.35 5.25
C MET A 98 10.58 -6.72 4.92
N ILE A 99 10.61 -7.17 3.67
CA ILE A 99 10.12 -8.51 3.32
C ILE A 99 11.12 -9.64 3.65
N GLU A 100 12.42 -9.37 3.82
CA GLU A 100 13.44 -10.40 4.12
C GLU A 100 13.14 -11.24 5.38
N PRO A 101 12.72 -10.63 6.52
CA PRO A 101 12.37 -11.39 7.72
C PRO A 101 11.25 -12.40 7.53
N LEU A 102 10.44 -12.26 6.48
CA LEU A 102 9.37 -13.21 6.19
C LEU A 102 9.92 -14.60 5.84
N GLY A 103 11.10 -14.71 5.20
CA GLY A 103 11.79 -15.98 4.96
C GLY A 103 12.06 -16.27 3.50
N ALA A 104 12.53 -17.50 3.23
CA ALA A 104 13.04 -17.87 1.91
C ALA A 104 11.95 -18.15 0.87
N VAL A 105 10.77 -18.58 1.31
CA VAL A 105 9.60 -18.86 0.45
C VAL A 105 8.39 -18.15 1.07
N VAL A 106 7.66 -17.41 0.27
CA VAL A 106 6.54 -16.57 0.69
C VAL A 106 5.37 -16.67 -0.30
N ASP A 107 4.22 -16.20 0.14
CA ASP A 107 3.07 -15.98 -0.71
C ASP A 107 2.94 -14.48 -1.02
N VAL A 108 2.37 -14.16 -2.19
CA VAL A 108 2.18 -12.78 -2.65
C VAL A 108 0.72 -12.53 -2.96
N VAL A 109 0.25 -11.35 -2.59
CA VAL A 109 -1.04 -10.82 -3.04
C VAL A 109 -0.76 -9.55 -3.83
N LEU A 110 -1.10 -9.56 -5.10
CA LEU A 110 -1.09 -8.36 -5.94
C LEU A 110 -2.50 -7.76 -5.93
N GLU A 111 -2.59 -6.47 -5.69
CA GLU A 111 -3.82 -5.75 -5.47
C GLU A 111 -4.04 -4.69 -6.52
N THR A 112 -5.30 -4.51 -6.94
CA THR A 112 -5.61 -3.45 -7.89
C THR A 112 -7.00 -2.86 -7.70
N SER A 113 -7.10 -1.54 -7.92
CA SER A 113 -8.32 -0.77 -8.04
C SER A 113 -8.54 -0.18 -9.44
N HIS A 114 -7.80 -0.62 -10.47
CA HIS A 114 -7.90 -0.08 -11.84
C HIS A 114 -9.26 -0.25 -12.51
N ARG A 115 -10.05 -1.22 -12.13
CA ARG A 115 -11.38 -1.40 -12.71
C ARG A 115 -12.37 -0.48 -12.01
N ALA A 116 -13.07 0.33 -12.81
CA ALA A 116 -14.09 1.26 -12.33
C ALA A 116 -15.19 0.52 -11.54
N GLY A 117 -15.37 0.92 -10.30
CA GLY A 117 -16.32 0.40 -9.33
C GLY A 117 -15.60 0.13 -8.01
N ASP A 118 -16.28 0.23 -6.86
CA ASP A 118 -15.74 0.10 -5.48
C ASP A 118 -15.11 -1.27 -5.15
N HIS A 119 -14.52 -1.96 -6.12
CA HIS A 119 -14.00 -3.30 -5.95
C HIS A 119 -12.49 -3.34 -6.17
N HIS A 120 -11.77 -3.49 -5.07
CA HIS A 120 -10.38 -3.97 -5.10
C HIS A 120 -10.37 -5.44 -5.53
N GLU A 121 -9.48 -5.78 -6.45
CA GLU A 121 -9.24 -7.15 -6.87
C GLU A 121 -7.93 -7.63 -6.24
N ASP A 122 -7.99 -8.75 -5.49
CA ASP A 122 -6.83 -9.40 -4.89
C ASP A 122 -6.47 -10.63 -5.71
N MET A 123 -5.22 -10.71 -6.15
CA MET A 123 -4.70 -11.80 -6.96
C MET A 123 -3.55 -12.48 -6.23
N TYR A 124 -3.57 -13.81 -6.19
CA TYR A 124 -2.70 -14.60 -5.31
C TYR A 124 -1.66 -15.38 -6.08
N ARG A 125 -0.44 -15.41 -5.53
CA ARG A 125 0.64 -16.33 -5.90
C ARG A 125 1.20 -16.98 -4.65
N GLU A 126 1.03 -18.31 -4.54
CA GLU A 126 1.59 -19.07 -3.43
C GLU A 126 3.01 -19.57 -3.77
N HIS A 127 3.85 -19.68 -2.76
CA HIS A 127 5.15 -20.34 -2.80
C HIS A 127 6.12 -19.79 -3.85
N ILE A 128 6.46 -18.52 -3.75
CA ILE A 128 7.53 -17.90 -4.54
C ILE A 128 8.83 -17.80 -3.71
N ASP A 129 9.97 -18.13 -4.32
CA ASP A 129 11.27 -17.95 -3.69
C ASP A 129 11.58 -16.44 -3.54
N MET A 130 12.01 -16.02 -2.34
CA MET A 130 12.30 -14.61 -2.02
C MET A 130 13.27 -13.94 -3.03
N PRO A 131 14.40 -14.56 -3.45
CA PRO A 131 15.27 -13.92 -4.45
C PRO A 131 14.60 -13.71 -5.81
N VAL A 132 13.70 -14.62 -6.21
CA VAL A 132 12.93 -14.48 -7.46
C VAL A 132 11.93 -13.35 -7.33
N LEU A 133 11.20 -13.31 -6.21
CA LEU A 133 10.27 -12.23 -5.91
C LEU A 133 10.98 -10.86 -5.95
N LYS A 134 12.07 -10.69 -5.19
CA LYS A 134 12.83 -9.43 -5.15
C LYS A 134 13.31 -8.98 -6.53
N SER A 135 13.75 -9.92 -7.38
CA SER A 135 14.15 -9.61 -8.76
C SER A 135 12.98 -9.08 -9.59
N ILE A 136 11.78 -9.68 -9.45
CA ILE A 136 10.58 -9.23 -10.16
C ILE A 136 10.15 -7.85 -9.65
N LEU A 137 10.16 -7.63 -8.34
CA LEU A 137 9.79 -6.35 -7.74
C LEU A 137 10.69 -5.20 -8.21
N LEU A 138 12.01 -5.43 -8.26
CA LEU A 138 12.98 -4.45 -8.78
C LEU A 138 12.78 -4.15 -10.27
N GLU A 139 12.46 -5.16 -11.08
CA GLU A 139 12.18 -4.99 -12.51
C GLU A 139 10.94 -4.12 -12.74
N HIS A 140 10.00 -4.11 -11.78
CA HIS A 140 8.72 -3.42 -11.86
C HIS A 140 8.56 -2.31 -10.79
N GLU A 141 9.69 -1.73 -10.34
CA GLU A 141 9.70 -0.67 -9.33
C GLU A 141 8.82 0.52 -9.72
N ASP A 142 8.85 0.93 -10.99
CA ASP A 142 8.10 2.12 -11.46
C ASP A 142 6.59 1.97 -11.23
N VAL A 143 5.99 0.84 -11.61
CA VAL A 143 4.56 0.62 -11.39
C VAL A 143 4.24 0.47 -9.91
N LEU A 144 5.09 -0.20 -9.13
CA LEU A 144 4.87 -0.37 -7.70
C LEU A 144 4.92 0.94 -6.92
N LEU A 145 5.75 1.90 -7.33
CA LEU A 145 5.90 3.18 -6.66
C LEU A 145 4.93 4.25 -7.19
N ASN A 146 4.64 4.27 -8.49
CA ASN A 146 3.96 5.41 -9.11
C ASN A 146 2.51 5.14 -9.52
N ASP A 147 2.01 3.90 -9.39
CA ASP A 147 0.62 3.58 -9.67
C ASP A 147 -0.23 3.61 -8.40
N GLY A 148 -1.09 4.61 -8.27
CA GLY A 148 -2.03 4.75 -7.15
C GLY A 148 -3.18 3.75 -7.14
N CYS A 149 -3.25 2.84 -8.13
CA CYS A 149 -4.23 1.77 -8.20
C CYS A 149 -3.62 0.39 -7.93
N ALA A 150 -2.32 0.31 -7.61
CA ALA A 150 -1.60 -0.94 -7.40
C ALA A 150 -1.02 -1.02 -5.98
N GLY A 151 -1.18 -2.17 -5.35
CA GLY A 151 -0.56 -2.54 -4.08
C GLY A 151 -0.04 -3.98 -4.13
N ILE A 152 0.86 -4.31 -3.23
CA ILE A 152 1.39 -5.67 -3.10
C ILE A 152 1.60 -6.02 -1.63
N ALA A 153 1.19 -7.24 -1.25
CA ALA A 153 1.47 -7.81 0.06
C ALA A 153 2.30 -9.08 -0.08
N VAL A 154 3.28 -9.24 0.79
CA VAL A 154 4.12 -10.43 0.91
C VAL A 154 3.84 -11.08 2.24
N ILE A 155 3.51 -12.38 2.22
CA ILE A 155 2.96 -13.09 3.37
C ILE A 155 3.81 -14.32 3.68
N ASN A 156 4.09 -14.55 4.96
CA ASN A 156 4.48 -15.88 5.44
C ASN A 156 3.37 -16.46 6.33
N PRO A 157 2.55 -17.39 5.82
CA PRO A 157 1.45 -17.97 6.59
C PRO A 157 1.90 -18.73 7.84
N ALA A 158 3.09 -19.37 7.79
CA ALA A 158 3.61 -20.13 8.92
C ALA A 158 4.06 -19.21 10.07
N LYS A 159 4.56 -18.03 9.77
CA LYS A 159 4.90 -17.00 10.75
C LYS A 159 3.72 -16.14 11.15
N ARG A 160 2.65 -16.14 10.37
CA ARG A 160 1.52 -15.22 10.48
C ARG A 160 1.97 -13.76 10.43
N GLN A 161 2.87 -13.48 9.53
CA GLN A 161 3.40 -12.14 9.28
C GLN A 161 3.19 -11.76 7.82
N GLU A 162 2.96 -10.48 7.62
CA GLU A 162 2.75 -9.88 6.30
C GLU A 162 3.43 -8.52 6.25
N VAL A 163 4.00 -8.17 5.10
CA VAL A 163 4.46 -6.83 4.79
C VAL A 163 3.82 -6.38 3.49
N GLN A 164 3.21 -5.21 3.52
CA GLN A 164 2.49 -4.63 2.41
C GLN A 164 3.10 -3.29 2.00
N LEU A 165 3.19 -3.07 0.70
CA LEU A 165 3.29 -1.76 0.08
C LEU A 165 1.93 -1.49 -0.57
N ASP A 166 1.12 -0.66 0.06
CA ASP A 166 -0.26 -0.43 -0.36
C ASP A 166 -0.38 0.55 -1.54
N GLU A 167 -1.59 0.82 -2.01
CA GLU A 167 -1.84 1.76 -3.11
C GLU A 167 -1.52 3.23 -2.75
N HIS A 168 -1.45 3.56 -1.45
CA HIS A 168 -1.02 4.88 -0.96
C HIS A 168 0.49 4.99 -0.76
N LYS A 169 1.21 3.90 -1.04
CA LYS A 169 2.67 3.76 -0.85
C LYS A 169 3.09 3.83 0.62
N LEU A 170 2.22 3.37 1.49
CA LEU A 170 2.56 3.09 2.89
C LEU A 170 3.15 1.68 3.01
N LEU A 171 4.14 1.55 3.88
CA LEU A 171 4.68 0.26 4.30
C LEU A 171 3.93 -0.20 5.55
N ILE A 172 3.32 -1.38 5.50
CA ILE A 172 2.52 -1.88 6.60
C ILE A 172 2.99 -3.29 6.95
N ALA A 173 3.46 -3.48 8.18
CA ALA A 173 3.86 -4.79 8.69
C ALA A 173 2.86 -5.29 9.72
N TYR A 174 2.32 -6.49 9.51
CA TYR A 174 1.34 -7.14 10.38
C TYR A 174 1.94 -8.36 11.07
N GLY A 175 1.46 -8.64 12.29
CA GLY A 175 1.77 -9.86 13.04
C GLY A 175 2.80 -9.64 14.13
N GLN A 176 3.31 -10.72 14.70
CA GLN A 176 4.31 -10.71 15.80
C GLN A 176 5.43 -11.70 15.50
N PRO A 177 6.70 -11.40 15.96
CA PRO A 177 7.13 -10.13 16.57
C PRO A 177 7.34 -9.03 15.52
N LEU A 178 7.21 -7.75 15.91
CA LEU A 178 7.45 -6.59 15.03
C LEU A 178 8.85 -5.97 15.16
N ASP A 179 9.64 -6.44 16.12
CA ASP A 179 10.95 -5.84 16.46
C ASP A 179 11.91 -5.75 15.26
N GLN A 180 11.91 -6.76 14.38
CA GLN A 180 12.78 -6.77 13.20
C GLN A 180 12.37 -5.70 12.20
N PHE A 181 11.08 -5.51 11.96
CA PHE A 181 10.57 -4.48 11.06
C PHE A 181 10.83 -3.08 11.62
N GLN A 182 10.62 -2.90 12.93
CA GLN A 182 10.97 -1.66 13.61
C GLN A 182 12.46 -1.31 13.46
N GLN A 183 13.34 -2.28 13.64
CA GLN A 183 14.79 -2.06 13.53
C GLN A 183 15.18 -1.67 12.09
N ILE A 184 14.63 -2.34 11.07
CA ILE A 184 14.86 -2.01 9.67
C ILE A 184 14.45 -0.56 9.39
N LEU A 185 13.27 -0.13 9.88
CA LEU A 185 12.81 1.25 9.72
C LEU A 185 13.80 2.26 10.34
N ILE A 186 14.24 2.01 11.58
CA ILE A 186 15.19 2.89 12.29
C ILE A 186 16.54 2.93 11.58
N ASP A 187 17.05 1.81 11.08
CA ASP A 187 18.33 1.72 10.37
C ASP A 187 18.29 2.48 9.03
N ASN A 188 17.09 2.72 8.49
CA ASN A 188 16.84 3.52 7.29
C ASN A 188 16.32 4.93 7.59
N ASP A 189 16.62 5.48 8.79
CA ASP A 189 16.25 6.83 9.22
C ASP A 189 14.73 7.11 9.28
N VAL A 190 13.90 6.07 9.33
CA VAL A 190 12.45 6.16 9.57
C VAL A 190 12.21 5.96 11.06
N TYR A 191 11.83 7.02 11.79
CA TYR A 191 11.74 7.02 13.25
C TYR A 191 10.29 6.95 13.73
N PRO A 192 10.03 6.43 14.96
CA PRO A 192 8.70 6.36 15.51
C PRO A 192 8.14 7.75 15.84
N ASP A 193 6.87 7.96 15.54
CA ASP A 193 6.12 9.17 15.85
C ASP A 193 4.65 8.79 16.11
N ASP A 194 4.27 8.71 17.37
CA ASP A 194 2.93 8.30 17.79
C ASP A 194 1.82 9.30 17.38
N GLU A 195 2.20 10.55 17.06
CA GLU A 195 1.28 11.59 16.58
C GLU A 195 1.24 11.70 15.05
N MET A 196 1.94 10.79 14.35
CA MET A 196 1.97 10.81 12.89
C MET A 196 0.60 10.51 12.31
N GLN A 197 0.19 11.34 11.35
CA GLN A 197 -0.97 11.09 10.50
C GLN A 197 -0.50 10.65 9.11
N PHE A 198 -1.18 9.67 8.53
CA PHE A 198 -0.93 9.19 7.18
C PHE A 198 -1.90 9.84 6.20
N ILE A 199 -1.51 9.87 4.94
CA ILE A 199 -2.32 10.45 3.85
C ILE A 199 -3.73 9.83 3.77
N THR A 200 -3.88 8.57 4.20
CA THR A 200 -5.15 7.84 4.28
C THR A 200 -6.12 8.36 5.33
N GLU A 201 -5.67 9.21 6.24
CA GLU A 201 -6.50 9.77 7.32
C GLU A 201 -7.15 11.11 6.94
N ALA A 202 -6.95 11.55 5.68
CA ALA A 202 -7.58 12.73 5.11
C ALA A 202 -7.98 12.49 3.65
N GLU A 203 -8.67 13.47 3.06
CA GLU A 203 -8.96 13.46 1.63
C GLU A 203 -7.65 13.41 0.83
N HIS A 204 -7.60 12.57 -0.20
CA HIS A 204 -6.45 12.40 -1.09
C HIS A 204 -6.92 11.95 -2.47
N VAL A 205 -6.02 12.04 -3.45
CA VAL A 205 -6.27 11.66 -4.85
C VAL A 205 -5.25 10.64 -5.31
N HIS A 206 -5.71 9.55 -5.89
CA HIS A 206 -4.89 8.55 -6.55
C HIS A 206 -4.64 8.92 -8.01
N SER A 207 -3.44 8.63 -8.49
CA SER A 207 -3.02 8.80 -9.88
C SER A 207 -2.67 7.47 -10.51
N SER A 208 -3.10 7.26 -11.73
CA SER A 208 -2.70 6.14 -12.57
C SER A 208 -2.73 6.54 -14.05
N SER A 209 -2.26 5.67 -14.93
CA SER A 209 -2.27 5.87 -16.38
C SER A 209 -2.41 4.55 -17.13
N GLU A 210 -2.78 4.60 -18.42
CA GLU A 210 -2.82 3.39 -19.27
C GLU A 210 -1.45 2.68 -19.31
N ARG A 211 -0.34 3.42 -19.33
CA ARG A 211 1.01 2.85 -19.29
C ARG A 211 1.24 2.05 -18.00
N LEU A 212 0.88 2.61 -16.85
CA LEU A 212 1.04 1.93 -15.55
C LEU A 212 0.13 0.71 -15.44
N PHE A 213 -1.08 0.80 -15.97
CA PHE A 213 -1.98 -0.35 -16.06
C PHE A 213 -1.42 -1.48 -16.94
N ASP A 214 -0.80 -1.15 -18.08
CA ASP A 214 -0.15 -2.14 -18.93
C ASP A 214 1.05 -2.79 -18.22
N GLU A 215 1.88 -2.00 -17.54
CA GLU A 215 3.01 -2.49 -16.73
C GLU A 215 2.54 -3.34 -15.54
N PHE A 216 1.42 -2.99 -14.91
CA PHE A 216 0.79 -3.81 -13.87
C PHE A 216 0.40 -5.20 -14.41
N ASN A 217 -0.15 -5.28 -15.62
CA ASN A 217 -0.48 -6.56 -16.26
C ASN A 217 0.78 -7.38 -16.57
N VAL A 218 1.90 -6.73 -16.93
CA VAL A 218 3.19 -7.41 -17.10
C VAL A 218 3.70 -7.94 -15.76
N LEU A 219 3.65 -7.14 -14.68
CA LEU A 219 4.01 -7.57 -13.32
C LEU A 219 3.19 -8.79 -12.89
N LYS A 220 1.87 -8.74 -13.08
CA LYS A 220 0.96 -9.85 -12.81
C LYS A 220 1.40 -11.12 -13.50
N HIS A 221 1.71 -11.05 -14.80
CA HIS A 221 2.22 -12.17 -15.58
C HIS A 221 3.58 -12.68 -15.05
N ARG A 222 4.51 -11.79 -14.75
CA ARG A 222 5.83 -12.13 -14.20
C ARG A 222 5.76 -12.82 -12.83
N LEU A 223 4.78 -12.48 -12.00
CA LEU A 223 4.50 -13.17 -10.75
C LEU A 223 3.83 -14.55 -10.95
N GLY A 224 3.43 -14.88 -12.18
CA GLY A 224 2.70 -16.13 -12.48
C GLY A 224 1.27 -16.13 -11.95
N ILE A 225 0.66 -14.94 -11.85
CA ILE A 225 -0.74 -14.73 -11.45
C ILE A 225 -1.64 -14.73 -12.71
N ASP A 226 -1.26 -15.44 -13.74
CA ASP A 226 -2.10 -15.58 -14.94
C ASP A 226 -3.36 -16.35 -14.60
N GLY A 227 -4.47 -15.71 -14.90
CA GLY A 227 -5.81 -16.15 -14.63
C GLY A 227 -6.01 -17.67 -14.56
N GLU A 228 -6.22 -18.18 -13.38
CA GLU A 228 -7.20 -19.21 -13.25
C GLU A 228 -8.56 -18.58 -13.60
N GLU A 229 -8.87 -18.49 -14.88
CA GLU A 229 -10.25 -18.61 -15.31
C GLU A 229 -10.81 -19.81 -14.55
N LEU A 230 -11.84 -19.55 -13.77
CA LEU A 230 -12.67 -20.54 -13.09
C LEU A 230 -12.80 -21.84 -13.91
N ALA A 231 -11.82 -22.72 -13.83
CA ALA A 231 -11.95 -24.08 -14.29
C ALA A 231 -12.56 -24.88 -13.14
N GLY A 232 -13.87 -25.05 -13.21
CA GLY A 232 -14.48 -26.12 -12.47
C GLY A 232 -15.75 -25.84 -11.71
N SER A 233 -16.81 -25.51 -12.41
CA SER A 233 -18.11 -26.11 -12.08
C SER A 233 -18.07 -27.60 -12.45
N TRP A 234 -17.97 -28.48 -11.45
CA TRP A 234 -18.44 -29.87 -11.51
C TRP A 234 -19.32 -30.13 -10.28
#